data_22f63577467e76fde8ea47317f959fb8
#
_entry.id   22f63577467e76fde8ea47317f959fb8
#
_cell.length_a   1.000
_cell.length_b   1.000
_cell.length_c   1.000
_cell.angle_alpha   90.00
_cell.angle_beta   90.00
_cell.angle_gamma   90.00
#
_symmetry.space_group_name_H-M   'P 1'
#
loop_
_entity.id
_entity.type
_entity.pdbx_description
1 polymer ?
#
loop_
_entity_poly.entity_id
_entity_poly.type
_entity_poly.pdbx_seq_one_letter_code
_entity_poly.pdbx_strand_id
1 'polypeptide(L)'
;MVNINEDMVRELAAVSGGEAPVVTCYLDVDGRRYPRRQDYETQLEHLVRRAKARANGAPSAAADLAQIESYVQGGFDRAETRGLALFSCESRSFWKAIALAVPVRNQLVVNQSPAVGQLELLLHTYERIAVLLVDRQQARLFVFELGILVDRSELLDELPRDYDHRGERERGDTHHHVDDLVDQHLRRATAAAFAAFRAEEYAHLLVGAPGELASAVESYLHPYLAERLRGRLSVPVGASDAVVREAVLEAEDRLVRERETAVVERLRDAVGAGRRAVAGLEDVLKALVERRVDLLVISEGYTEGGWRCSACSYLAAVGRKCPLCASDMVQVPDVVEDALEEALLQSCRIEICVGNADLDVLGRVGAFLRY
;
A
#
# COMPACT_ATOMS: atom_id res chain seq x y z
N MET A 1 -4.71 -7.57 14.58
CA MET A 1 -4.33 -7.69 13.15
C MET A 1 -3.08 -8.55 13.03
N VAL A 2 -2.92 -9.23 11.91
CA VAL A 2 -1.72 -10.02 11.60
C VAL A 2 -0.84 -9.17 10.70
N ASN A 3 0.41 -8.93 11.11
CA ASN A 3 1.38 -8.29 10.22
C ASN A 3 1.75 -9.30 9.14
N ILE A 4 1.58 -8.95 7.87
CA ILE A 4 2.04 -9.79 6.76
C ILE A 4 3.56 -9.60 6.62
N ASN A 5 4.24 -10.70 6.31
CA ASN A 5 5.67 -10.71 6.02
C ASN A 5 5.98 -11.65 4.85
N GLU A 6 7.20 -11.60 4.35
CA GLU A 6 7.62 -12.42 3.20
C GLU A 6 7.44 -13.93 3.44
N ASP A 7 7.67 -14.40 4.67
CA ASP A 7 7.55 -15.82 4.99
C ASP A 7 6.09 -16.28 4.90
N MET A 8 5.15 -15.49 5.44
CA MET A 8 3.72 -15.77 5.32
C MET A 8 3.25 -15.77 3.86
N VAL A 9 3.71 -14.82 3.06
CA VAL A 9 3.37 -14.76 1.64
C VAL A 9 3.94 -15.96 0.90
N ARG A 10 5.15 -16.37 1.21
CA ARG A 10 5.80 -17.57 0.64
C ARG A 10 5.07 -18.86 1.04
N GLU A 11 4.65 -18.98 2.32
CA GLU A 11 3.83 -20.11 2.79
C GLU A 11 2.49 -20.18 2.05
N LEU A 12 1.81 -19.05 1.87
CA LEU A 12 0.57 -18.97 1.09
C LEU A 12 0.80 -19.38 -0.37
N ALA A 13 1.84 -18.87 -1.01
CA ALA A 13 2.18 -19.19 -2.40
C ALA A 13 2.47 -20.69 -2.62
N ALA A 14 2.97 -21.37 -1.59
CA ALA A 14 3.23 -22.81 -1.64
C ALA A 14 1.97 -23.70 -1.54
N VAL A 15 0.83 -23.12 -1.17
CA VAL A 15 -0.45 -23.85 -1.11
C VAL A 15 -0.91 -24.18 -2.53
N SER A 16 -1.25 -25.44 -2.76
CA SER A 16 -1.83 -25.89 -4.05
C SER A 16 -3.18 -26.52 -3.81
N GLY A 17 -4.17 -26.15 -4.58
CA GLY A 17 -5.49 -26.77 -4.61
C GLY A 17 -5.48 -28.18 -5.22
N GLY A 18 -4.43 -28.55 -5.98
CA GLY A 18 -4.38 -29.78 -6.75
C GLY A 18 -5.37 -29.74 -7.92
N GLU A 19 -6.34 -30.66 -7.93
CA GLU A 19 -7.41 -30.69 -8.95
C GLU A 19 -8.52 -29.65 -8.66
N ALA A 20 -8.66 -29.18 -7.41
CA ALA A 20 -9.64 -28.19 -7.04
C ALA A 20 -9.03 -26.77 -7.07
N PRO A 21 -9.80 -25.76 -7.47
CA PRO A 21 -9.31 -24.39 -7.48
C PRO A 21 -9.19 -23.81 -6.07
N VAL A 22 -8.28 -22.85 -5.91
CA VAL A 22 -8.21 -21.95 -4.76
C VAL A 22 -8.87 -20.64 -5.13
N VAL A 23 -9.82 -20.20 -4.34
CA VAL A 23 -10.46 -18.89 -4.50
C VAL A 23 -9.71 -17.89 -3.63
N THR A 24 -9.21 -16.82 -4.25
CA THR A 24 -8.59 -15.69 -3.58
C THR A 24 -9.46 -14.45 -3.75
N CYS A 25 -9.81 -13.79 -2.66
CA CYS A 25 -10.57 -12.54 -2.70
C CYS A 25 -9.83 -11.46 -1.91
N TYR A 26 -9.53 -10.37 -2.58
CA TYR A 26 -9.11 -9.11 -1.99
C TYR A 26 -10.28 -8.14 -2.01
N LEU A 27 -10.59 -7.53 -0.87
CA LEU A 27 -11.71 -6.62 -0.73
C LEU A 27 -11.28 -5.38 0.04
N ASP A 28 -11.38 -4.22 -0.60
CA ASP A 28 -11.21 -2.92 0.05
C ASP A 28 -12.44 -2.64 0.93
N VAL A 29 -12.18 -2.46 2.22
CA VAL A 29 -13.19 -2.18 3.25
C VAL A 29 -12.89 -0.89 4.00
N ASP A 30 -11.98 -0.06 3.46
CA ASP A 30 -11.59 1.23 4.06
C ASP A 30 -12.82 2.12 4.26
N GLY A 31 -13.09 2.46 5.52
CA GLY A 31 -14.23 3.31 5.89
C GLY A 31 -14.22 4.71 5.27
N ARG A 32 -13.06 5.17 4.78
CA ARG A 32 -12.94 6.44 4.05
C ARG A 32 -13.47 6.34 2.61
N ARG A 33 -13.36 5.17 1.97
CA ARG A 33 -13.87 4.88 0.62
C ARG A 33 -15.25 4.25 0.66
N TYR A 34 -15.47 3.34 1.60
CA TYR A 34 -16.70 2.58 1.80
C TYR A 34 -17.28 2.84 3.19
N PRO A 35 -17.89 4.00 3.44
CA PRO A 35 -18.37 4.39 4.77
C PRO A 35 -19.46 3.46 5.29
N ARG A 36 -20.25 2.86 4.41
CA ARG A 36 -21.32 1.93 4.79
C ARG A 36 -20.92 0.49 4.47
N ARG A 37 -21.37 -0.43 5.31
CA ARG A 37 -21.20 -1.86 5.10
C ARG A 37 -21.69 -2.33 3.71
N GLN A 38 -22.83 -1.84 3.30
CA GLN A 38 -23.44 -2.16 2.02
C GLN A 38 -22.57 -1.78 0.82
N ASP A 39 -21.71 -0.77 0.96
CA ASP A 39 -20.86 -0.29 -0.14
C ASP A 39 -19.83 -1.37 -0.56
N TYR A 40 -19.09 -1.94 0.41
CA TYR A 40 -18.14 -3.00 0.10
C TYR A 40 -18.81 -4.37 -0.13
N GLU A 41 -19.96 -4.66 0.46
CA GLU A 41 -20.76 -5.85 0.16
C GLU A 41 -21.20 -5.85 -1.31
N THR A 42 -21.64 -4.71 -1.84
CA THR A 42 -21.96 -4.53 -3.26
C THR A 42 -20.74 -4.81 -4.15
N GLN A 43 -19.55 -4.36 -3.75
CA GLN A 43 -18.31 -4.68 -4.49
C GLN A 43 -18.06 -6.20 -4.50
N LEU A 44 -18.21 -6.87 -3.36
CA LEU A 44 -18.05 -8.32 -3.27
C LEU A 44 -19.06 -9.04 -4.19
N GLU A 45 -20.33 -8.64 -4.17
CA GLU A 45 -21.35 -9.22 -5.06
C GLU A 45 -20.98 -9.09 -6.54
N HIS A 46 -20.43 -7.93 -6.96
CA HIS A 46 -19.92 -7.73 -8.31
C HIS A 46 -18.79 -8.68 -8.65
N LEU A 47 -17.80 -8.82 -7.76
CA LEU A 47 -16.68 -9.74 -7.94
C LEU A 47 -17.14 -11.19 -8.05
N VAL A 48 -18.02 -11.63 -7.15
CA VAL A 48 -18.56 -13.00 -7.16
C VAL A 48 -19.37 -13.27 -8.44
N ARG A 49 -20.19 -12.33 -8.89
CA ARG A 49 -20.94 -12.46 -10.14
C ARG A 49 -20.01 -12.64 -11.35
N ARG A 50 -18.93 -11.83 -11.42
CA ARG A 50 -17.92 -11.94 -12.48
C ARG A 50 -17.19 -13.27 -12.43
N ALA A 51 -16.78 -13.73 -11.24
CA ALA A 51 -16.12 -15.02 -11.08
C ALA A 51 -17.03 -16.20 -11.50
N LYS A 52 -18.31 -16.18 -11.09
CA LYS A 52 -19.28 -17.19 -11.52
C LYS A 52 -19.50 -17.22 -13.04
N ALA A 53 -19.49 -16.06 -13.70
CA ALA A 53 -19.61 -15.96 -15.15
C ALA A 53 -18.36 -16.50 -15.87
N ARG A 54 -17.14 -16.23 -15.36
CA ARG A 54 -15.87 -16.75 -15.92
C ARG A 54 -15.70 -18.26 -15.73
N ALA A 55 -16.12 -18.78 -14.58
CA ALA A 55 -16.00 -20.20 -14.25
C ALA A 55 -16.99 -21.11 -15.05
N ASN A 56 -17.79 -20.57 -15.99
CA ASN A 56 -18.81 -21.31 -16.73
C ASN A 56 -19.71 -22.21 -15.83
N GLY A 57 -19.95 -21.78 -14.60
CA GLY A 57 -20.72 -22.52 -13.62
C GLY A 57 -20.00 -23.73 -13.01
N ALA A 58 -18.63 -23.74 -13.00
CA ALA A 58 -17.88 -24.81 -12.37
C ALA A 58 -18.31 -24.98 -10.89
N PRO A 59 -18.89 -26.11 -10.50
CA PRO A 59 -19.45 -26.30 -9.15
C PRO A 59 -18.38 -26.25 -8.06
N SER A 60 -17.10 -26.48 -8.45
CA SER A 60 -15.97 -26.64 -7.54
C SER A 60 -15.60 -25.39 -6.75
N ALA A 61 -15.96 -24.18 -7.21
CA ALA A 61 -15.67 -22.94 -6.48
C ALA A 61 -16.89 -22.36 -5.75
N ALA A 62 -18.08 -22.95 -5.89
CA ALA A 62 -19.31 -22.38 -5.37
C ALA A 62 -19.34 -22.32 -3.83
N ALA A 63 -18.84 -23.34 -3.16
CA ALA A 63 -18.75 -23.41 -1.71
C ALA A 63 -17.72 -22.42 -1.16
N ASP A 64 -16.56 -22.28 -1.82
CA ASP A 64 -15.53 -21.31 -1.47
C ASP A 64 -16.05 -19.87 -1.59
N LEU A 65 -16.77 -19.53 -2.65
CA LEU A 65 -17.42 -18.24 -2.82
C LEU A 65 -18.45 -17.96 -1.73
N ALA A 66 -19.29 -18.96 -1.38
CA ALA A 66 -20.27 -18.84 -0.30
C ALA A 66 -19.60 -18.64 1.07
N GLN A 67 -18.48 -19.28 1.32
CA GLN A 67 -17.68 -19.10 2.54
C GLN A 67 -17.13 -17.68 2.65
N ILE A 68 -16.60 -17.14 1.56
CA ILE A 68 -16.11 -15.75 1.50
C ILE A 68 -17.25 -14.76 1.75
N GLU A 69 -18.40 -14.93 1.06
CA GLU A 69 -19.60 -14.09 1.26
C GLU A 69 -20.07 -14.15 2.73
N SER A 70 -20.15 -15.35 3.31
CA SER A 70 -20.55 -15.55 4.69
C SER A 70 -19.60 -14.89 5.69
N TYR A 71 -18.28 -14.96 5.47
CA TYR A 71 -17.28 -14.31 6.32
C TYR A 71 -17.44 -12.79 6.31
N VAL A 72 -17.57 -12.18 5.15
CA VAL A 72 -17.72 -10.72 5.02
C VAL A 72 -19.06 -10.26 5.63
N GLN A 73 -20.14 -11.03 5.45
CA GLN A 73 -21.44 -10.79 6.06
C GLN A 73 -21.49 -11.11 7.57
N GLY A 74 -20.66 -12.02 8.06
CA GLY A 74 -20.53 -12.34 9.48
C GLY A 74 -19.94 -11.21 10.32
N GLY A 75 -19.22 -10.31 9.66
CA GLY A 75 -18.59 -9.14 10.24
C GLY A 75 -17.16 -9.39 10.72
N PHE A 76 -16.38 -8.35 10.67
CA PHE A 76 -14.99 -8.27 11.15
C PHE A 76 -14.78 -6.91 11.82
N ASP A 77 -13.68 -6.74 12.54
CA ASP A 77 -13.37 -5.47 13.20
C ASP A 77 -12.98 -4.41 12.14
N ARG A 78 -13.89 -3.49 11.87
CA ARG A 78 -13.71 -2.40 10.91
C ARG A 78 -12.87 -1.24 11.44
N ALA A 79 -12.69 -1.14 12.77
CA ALA A 79 -11.96 -0.01 13.36
C ALA A 79 -10.50 0.01 12.92
N GLU A 80 -9.95 -1.17 12.69
CA GLU A 80 -8.53 -1.35 12.33
C GLU A 80 -8.32 -1.95 10.94
N THR A 81 -9.38 -2.46 10.28
CA THR A 81 -9.27 -3.16 9.00
C THR A 81 -9.64 -2.23 7.85
N ARG A 82 -8.72 -2.05 6.91
CA ARG A 82 -8.90 -1.27 5.67
C ARG A 82 -8.97 -2.16 4.44
N GLY A 83 -8.37 -3.35 4.51
CA GLY A 83 -8.40 -4.36 3.46
C GLY A 83 -8.58 -5.76 4.01
N LEU A 84 -9.17 -6.64 3.20
CA LEU A 84 -9.28 -8.07 3.49
C LEU A 84 -8.59 -8.87 2.39
N ALA A 85 -7.79 -9.87 2.77
CA ALA A 85 -7.30 -10.90 1.88
C ALA A 85 -7.83 -12.26 2.36
N LEU A 86 -8.66 -12.90 1.55
CA LEU A 86 -9.38 -14.12 1.88
C LEU A 86 -9.00 -15.22 0.89
N PHE A 87 -8.63 -16.37 1.42
CA PHE A 87 -8.21 -17.53 0.63
C PHE A 87 -9.03 -18.75 1.07
N SER A 88 -9.62 -19.45 0.11
CA SER A 88 -10.48 -20.60 0.36
C SER A 88 -10.23 -21.72 -0.64
N CYS A 89 -10.16 -22.96 -0.13
CA CYS A 89 -10.21 -24.18 -0.91
C CYS A 89 -10.90 -25.25 -0.07
N GLU A 90 -12.23 -25.38 -0.18
CA GLU A 90 -13.05 -26.28 0.64
C GLU A 90 -12.59 -27.73 0.53
N SER A 91 -12.27 -28.19 -0.67
CA SER A 91 -11.81 -29.56 -0.93
C SER A 91 -10.52 -29.93 -0.17
N ARG A 92 -9.75 -28.93 0.25
CA ARG A 92 -8.52 -29.07 1.06
C ARG A 92 -8.70 -28.64 2.51
N SER A 93 -9.92 -28.28 2.92
CA SER A 93 -10.19 -27.65 4.22
C SER A 93 -9.26 -26.46 4.50
N PHE A 94 -8.89 -25.74 3.43
CA PHE A 94 -8.02 -24.57 3.52
C PHE A 94 -8.86 -23.31 3.58
N TRP A 95 -8.68 -22.56 4.65
CA TRP A 95 -9.25 -21.23 4.86
C TRP A 95 -8.23 -20.31 5.53
N LYS A 96 -8.01 -19.16 4.94
CA LYS A 96 -7.19 -18.11 5.56
C LYS A 96 -7.85 -16.75 5.33
N ALA A 97 -8.07 -16.01 6.40
CA ALA A 97 -8.53 -14.63 6.37
C ALA A 97 -7.47 -13.72 6.99
N ILE A 98 -7.06 -12.69 6.29
CA ILE A 98 -6.07 -11.71 6.73
C ILE A 98 -6.73 -10.33 6.69
N ALA A 99 -6.83 -9.71 7.87
CA ALA A 99 -7.26 -8.33 8.02
C ALA A 99 -6.03 -7.41 7.91
N LEU A 100 -6.06 -6.47 6.98
CA LEU A 100 -4.98 -5.55 6.64
C LEU A 100 -5.33 -4.13 7.12
N ALA A 101 -4.36 -3.42 7.69
CA ALA A 101 -4.52 -2.04 8.09
C ALA A 101 -4.38 -1.04 6.92
N VAL A 102 -4.03 -1.54 5.75
CA VAL A 102 -3.90 -0.77 4.49
C VAL A 102 -4.96 -1.24 3.49
N PRO A 103 -5.42 -0.37 2.58
CA PRO A 103 -6.39 -0.75 1.57
C PRO A 103 -5.80 -1.73 0.55
N VAL A 104 -6.66 -2.51 -0.08
CA VAL A 104 -6.32 -3.44 -1.16
C VAL A 104 -7.17 -3.14 -2.39
N ARG A 105 -6.74 -3.61 -3.55
CA ARG A 105 -7.58 -3.56 -4.74
C ARG A 105 -8.64 -4.66 -4.69
N ASN A 106 -9.90 -4.31 -5.00
CA ASN A 106 -10.98 -5.28 -5.12
C ASN A 106 -10.71 -6.25 -6.26
N GLN A 107 -10.48 -7.53 -5.91
CA GLN A 107 -10.14 -8.58 -6.88
C GLN A 107 -10.63 -9.93 -6.37
N LEU A 108 -11.14 -10.77 -7.27
CA LEU A 108 -11.46 -12.16 -6.97
C LEU A 108 -10.89 -13.04 -8.10
N VAL A 109 -10.01 -13.96 -7.71
CA VAL A 109 -9.29 -14.88 -8.59
C VAL A 109 -9.63 -16.32 -8.21
N VAL A 110 -9.89 -17.14 -9.22
CA VAL A 110 -10.07 -18.59 -9.08
C VAL A 110 -8.95 -19.26 -9.84
N ASN A 111 -7.99 -19.85 -9.13
CA ASN A 111 -6.78 -20.40 -9.71
C ASN A 111 -6.35 -21.69 -9.00
N GLN A 112 -5.33 -22.41 -9.47
CA GLN A 112 -4.80 -23.62 -8.82
C GLN A 112 -4.01 -23.34 -7.54
N SER A 113 -3.57 -22.10 -7.35
CA SER A 113 -2.85 -21.64 -6.16
C SER A 113 -3.37 -20.28 -5.71
N PRO A 114 -3.16 -19.88 -4.45
CA PRO A 114 -3.48 -18.55 -3.96
C PRO A 114 -2.80 -17.47 -4.80
N ALA A 115 -3.56 -16.43 -5.16
CA ALA A 115 -3.03 -15.26 -5.87
C ALA A 115 -2.43 -14.28 -4.85
N VAL A 116 -1.15 -14.43 -4.52
CA VAL A 116 -0.47 -13.65 -3.47
C VAL A 116 0.13 -12.33 -3.96
N GLY A 117 0.10 -12.05 -5.26
CA GLY A 117 0.78 -10.89 -5.86
C GLY A 117 0.38 -9.54 -5.24
N GLN A 118 -0.86 -9.37 -4.77
CA GLN A 118 -1.22 -8.15 -4.06
C GLN A 118 -0.55 -8.05 -2.68
N LEU A 119 -0.35 -9.15 -1.94
CA LEU A 119 0.36 -9.13 -0.66
C LEU A 119 1.85 -8.79 -0.88
N GLU A 120 2.47 -9.36 -1.92
CA GLU A 120 3.84 -9.02 -2.31
C GLU A 120 3.96 -7.53 -2.66
N LEU A 121 3.01 -7.02 -3.44
CA LEU A 121 2.97 -5.60 -3.80
C LEU A 121 2.85 -4.71 -2.55
N LEU A 122 2.00 -5.07 -1.57
CA LEU A 122 1.86 -4.32 -0.33
C LEU A 122 3.18 -4.25 0.45
N LEU A 123 3.92 -5.36 0.58
CA LEU A 123 5.22 -5.40 1.25
C LEU A 123 6.25 -4.47 0.61
N HIS A 124 6.15 -4.25 -0.70
CA HIS A 124 7.04 -3.33 -1.43
C HIS A 124 6.54 -1.89 -1.50
N THR A 125 5.22 -1.68 -1.35
CA THR A 125 4.61 -0.35 -1.48
C THR A 125 4.61 0.41 -0.16
N TYR A 126 4.28 -0.29 0.93
CA TYR A 126 4.17 0.29 2.26
C TYR A 126 5.46 0.07 3.04
N GLU A 127 6.37 1.01 2.89
CA GLU A 127 7.65 1.00 3.58
C GLU A 127 7.49 1.41 5.06
N ARG A 128 8.42 0.97 5.92
CA ARG A 128 8.40 1.36 7.33
C ARG A 128 8.52 2.86 7.51
N ILE A 129 7.66 3.41 8.39
CA ILE A 129 7.62 4.82 8.75
C ILE A 129 7.92 4.97 10.24
N ALA A 130 8.95 5.76 10.57
CA ALA A 130 9.19 6.18 11.93
C ALA A 130 8.55 7.55 12.20
N VAL A 131 8.06 7.73 13.42
CA VAL A 131 7.51 9.01 13.91
C VAL A 131 8.24 9.40 15.16
N LEU A 132 8.94 10.51 15.14
CA LEU A 132 9.54 11.13 16.31
C LEU A 132 8.66 12.28 16.79
N LEU A 133 7.95 12.08 17.89
CA LEU A 133 7.23 13.13 18.59
C LEU A 133 8.11 13.66 19.73
N VAL A 134 8.31 14.97 19.78
CA VAL A 134 9.19 15.57 20.80
C VAL A 134 8.67 16.94 21.24
N ASP A 135 8.76 17.22 22.54
CA ASP A 135 8.60 18.53 23.11
C ASP A 135 9.84 18.92 23.95
N ARG A 136 9.70 19.82 24.92
CA ARG A 136 10.82 20.28 25.75
C ARG A 136 11.34 19.22 26.75
N GLN A 137 10.53 18.21 27.07
CA GLN A 137 10.81 17.25 28.16
C GLN A 137 10.62 15.81 27.72
N GLN A 138 9.77 15.57 26.74
CA GLN A 138 9.37 14.23 26.33
C GLN A 138 9.73 14.01 24.87
N ALA A 139 10.15 12.80 24.55
CA ALA A 139 10.26 12.31 23.19
C ALA A 139 9.70 10.89 23.13
N ARG A 140 8.93 10.62 22.08
CA ARG A 140 8.38 9.29 21.78
C ARG A 140 8.71 8.95 20.35
N LEU A 141 9.25 7.78 20.16
CA LEU A 141 9.51 7.22 18.84
C LEU A 141 8.55 6.05 18.61
N PHE A 142 7.93 6.05 17.45
CA PHE A 142 7.05 4.98 16.96
C PHE A 142 7.57 4.50 15.63
N VAL A 143 7.47 3.21 15.38
CA VAL A 143 7.74 2.62 14.06
C VAL A 143 6.48 1.90 13.61
N PHE A 144 6.03 2.25 12.41
CA PHE A 144 4.87 1.66 11.76
C PHE A 144 5.31 0.88 10.53
N GLU A 145 4.66 -0.25 10.30
CA GLU A 145 4.79 -1.08 9.12
C GLU A 145 3.42 -1.53 8.66
N LEU A 146 3.08 -1.27 7.40
CA LEU A 146 1.74 -1.58 6.86
C LEU A 146 0.59 -1.02 7.72
N GLY A 147 0.74 0.21 8.25
CA GLY A 147 -0.24 0.84 9.12
C GLY A 147 -0.36 0.26 10.53
N ILE A 148 0.52 -0.67 10.92
CA ILE A 148 0.55 -1.31 12.24
C ILE A 148 1.73 -0.77 13.03
N LEU A 149 1.52 -0.44 14.31
CA LEU A 149 2.60 -0.07 15.22
C LEU A 149 3.42 -1.32 15.56
N VAL A 150 4.70 -1.34 15.16
CA VAL A 150 5.61 -2.47 15.36
C VAL A 150 6.62 -2.23 16.47
N ASP A 151 6.99 -0.96 16.73
CA ASP A 151 7.90 -0.61 17.81
C ASP A 151 7.55 0.75 18.42
N ARG A 152 7.86 0.92 19.71
CA ARG A 152 7.65 2.15 20.46
C ARG A 152 8.71 2.32 21.53
N SER A 153 9.28 3.53 21.61
CA SER A 153 10.17 3.94 22.70
C SER A 153 9.81 5.33 23.22
N GLU A 154 10.19 5.60 24.49
CA GLU A 154 9.88 6.85 25.17
C GLU A 154 11.10 7.34 25.96
N LEU A 155 11.34 8.65 25.91
CA LEU A 155 12.34 9.35 26.67
C LEU A 155 11.68 10.52 27.43
N LEU A 156 11.94 10.60 28.74
CA LEU A 156 11.46 11.68 29.59
C LEU A 156 12.67 12.32 30.27
N ASP A 157 12.81 13.63 30.13
CA ASP A 157 13.82 14.43 30.82
C ASP A 157 13.16 15.47 31.74
N GLU A 158 13.64 15.57 32.98
CA GLU A 158 13.15 16.54 33.93
C GLU A 158 13.80 17.91 33.68
N LEU A 159 12.99 18.93 33.43
CA LEU A 159 13.44 20.32 33.42
C LEU A 159 13.33 20.95 34.81
N PRO A 160 14.26 21.84 35.20
CA PRO A 160 14.12 22.61 36.41
C PRO A 160 12.82 23.42 36.41
N ARG A 161 12.12 23.44 37.53
CA ARG A 161 10.93 24.27 37.67
C ARG A 161 11.32 25.74 37.64
N ASP A 162 10.61 26.54 36.83
CA ASP A 162 10.75 28.00 36.83
C ASP A 162 10.30 28.54 38.20
N TYR A 163 11.26 29.07 38.96
CA TYR A 163 10.94 29.75 40.19
C TYR A 163 10.60 31.21 39.87
N ASP A 164 9.31 31.53 39.88
CA ASP A 164 8.72 32.86 39.61
C ASP A 164 9.17 34.01 40.54
N HIS A 165 10.01 33.72 41.54
CA HIS A 165 10.42 34.65 42.57
C HIS A 165 11.91 35.10 42.53
N ARG A 166 12.66 34.75 41.45
CA ARG A 166 14.06 35.15 41.30
C ARG A 166 14.20 36.48 40.55
N GLY A 167 15.21 37.28 40.94
CA GLY A 167 15.50 38.56 40.31
C GLY A 167 15.90 38.45 38.83
N GLU A 168 15.84 39.55 38.05
CA GLU A 168 16.07 39.56 36.60
C GLU A 168 17.43 38.94 36.16
N ARG A 169 18.51 39.08 36.97
CA ARG A 169 19.81 38.48 36.67
C ARG A 169 19.80 36.95 36.80
N GLU A 170 19.13 36.45 37.85
CA GLU A 170 18.99 35.01 38.06
C GLU A 170 18.05 34.36 37.04
N ARG A 171 17.04 35.11 36.52
CA ARG A 171 16.16 34.65 35.43
C ARG A 171 16.93 34.43 34.12
N GLY A 172 17.85 35.35 33.76
CA GLY A 172 18.68 35.22 32.58
C GLY A 172 19.54 33.94 32.60
N ASP A 173 20.25 33.68 33.72
CA ASP A 173 21.05 32.47 33.88
C ASP A 173 20.20 31.19 33.91
N THR A 174 18.99 31.25 34.48
CA THR A 174 18.07 30.12 34.53
C THR A 174 17.50 29.83 33.14
N HIS A 175 17.18 30.85 32.33
CA HIS A 175 16.72 30.65 30.96
C HIS A 175 17.78 30.00 30.09
N HIS A 176 19.02 30.48 30.13
CA HIS A 176 20.13 29.83 29.39
C HIS A 176 20.34 28.38 29.81
N HIS A 177 20.25 28.10 31.12
CA HIS A 177 20.40 26.72 31.60
C HIS A 177 19.23 25.82 31.17
N VAL A 178 18.00 26.34 31.15
CA VAL A 178 16.84 25.59 30.65
C VAL A 178 16.95 25.33 29.14
N ASP A 179 17.38 26.33 28.38
CA ASP A 179 17.56 26.18 26.92
C ASP A 179 18.66 25.15 26.61
N ASP A 180 19.77 25.14 27.38
CA ASP A 180 20.84 24.12 27.25
C ASP A 180 20.31 22.70 27.54
N LEU A 181 19.44 22.52 28.52
CA LEU A 181 18.83 21.25 28.87
C LEU A 181 17.85 20.76 27.76
N VAL A 182 17.04 21.70 27.24
CA VAL A 182 16.17 21.39 26.09
C VAL A 182 17.02 20.93 24.89
N ASP A 183 18.11 21.63 24.60
CA ASP A 183 19.01 21.30 23.51
C ASP A 183 19.61 19.88 23.68
N GLN A 184 20.06 19.55 24.90
CA GLN A 184 20.53 18.19 25.22
C GLN A 184 19.43 17.15 25.06
N HIS A 185 18.19 17.45 25.48
CA HIS A 185 17.05 16.56 25.31
C HIS A 185 16.78 16.28 23.82
N LEU A 186 16.73 17.32 22.97
CA LEU A 186 16.53 17.16 21.53
C LEU A 186 17.63 16.33 20.88
N ARG A 187 18.91 16.55 21.25
CA ARG A 187 20.04 15.73 20.77
C ARG A 187 19.92 14.27 21.19
N ARG A 188 19.48 14.00 22.41
CA ARG A 188 19.25 12.63 22.90
C ARG A 188 18.10 11.97 22.17
N ALA A 189 16.99 12.69 21.94
CA ALA A 189 15.85 12.19 21.18
C ALA A 189 16.21 11.82 19.74
N THR A 190 16.95 12.69 19.05
CA THR A 190 17.40 12.40 17.68
C THR A 190 18.46 11.30 17.61
N ALA A 191 19.34 11.19 18.63
CA ALA A 191 20.27 10.08 18.75
C ALA A 191 19.57 8.74 19.00
N ALA A 192 18.51 8.73 19.82
CA ALA A 192 17.69 7.54 20.05
C ALA A 192 16.96 7.11 18.76
N ALA A 193 16.42 8.07 17.99
CA ALA A 193 15.82 7.77 16.69
C ALA A 193 16.87 7.16 15.71
N PHE A 194 18.12 7.66 15.73
CA PHE A 194 19.16 7.07 14.92
C PHE A 194 19.61 5.68 15.39
N ALA A 195 19.63 5.45 16.70
CA ALA A 195 19.90 4.12 17.25
C ALA A 195 18.84 3.09 16.84
N ALA A 196 17.55 3.47 16.87
CA ALA A 196 16.47 2.64 16.39
C ALA A 196 16.59 2.35 14.87
N PHE A 197 16.92 3.37 14.07
CA PHE A 197 17.19 3.21 12.65
C PHE A 197 18.31 2.20 12.36
N ARG A 198 19.37 2.20 13.17
CA ARG A 198 20.48 1.25 13.03
C ARG A 198 20.11 -0.18 13.43
N ALA A 199 19.13 -0.35 14.30
CA ALA A 199 18.65 -1.67 14.69
C ALA A 199 17.71 -2.25 13.63
N GLU A 200 16.80 -1.43 13.15
CA GLU A 200 15.86 -1.79 12.08
C GLU A 200 15.62 -0.58 11.18
N GLU A 201 16.04 -0.68 9.92
CA GLU A 201 15.90 0.43 8.97
C GLU A 201 14.43 0.76 8.70
N TYR A 202 14.15 2.06 8.61
CA TYR A 202 12.88 2.60 8.11
C TYR A 202 13.13 3.57 6.97
N ALA A 203 12.23 3.57 5.99
CA ALA A 203 12.40 4.35 4.76
C ALA A 203 12.01 5.82 4.94
N HIS A 204 11.08 6.09 5.84
CA HIS A 204 10.53 7.41 6.06
C HIS A 204 10.56 7.81 7.54
N LEU A 205 10.84 9.10 7.79
CA LEU A 205 10.77 9.72 9.10
C LEU A 205 9.78 10.89 9.05
N LEU A 206 8.87 10.92 10.04
CA LEU A 206 8.00 12.05 10.31
C LEU A 206 8.37 12.65 11.67
N VAL A 207 8.32 13.97 11.79
CA VAL A 207 8.65 14.67 13.04
C VAL A 207 7.43 15.46 13.51
N GLY A 208 6.99 15.22 14.75
CA GLY A 208 5.99 16.04 15.44
C GLY A 208 6.64 16.80 16.59
N ALA A 209 6.67 18.13 16.49
CA ALA A 209 7.22 19.00 17.51
C ALA A 209 6.48 20.34 17.51
N PRO A 210 6.44 21.07 18.63
CA PRO A 210 6.03 22.48 18.65
C PRO A 210 6.82 23.27 17.61
N GLY A 211 6.17 24.23 16.93
CA GLY A 211 6.75 24.93 15.78
C GLY A 211 8.12 25.57 16.06
N GLU A 212 8.33 26.05 17.28
CA GLU A 212 9.59 26.63 17.76
C GLU A 212 10.74 25.59 17.85
N LEU A 213 10.42 24.31 18.13
CA LEU A 213 11.40 23.23 18.29
C LEU A 213 11.62 22.43 17.01
N ALA A 214 10.67 22.41 16.09
CA ALA A 214 10.72 21.55 14.92
C ALA A 214 12.01 21.74 14.11
N SER A 215 12.42 22.98 13.85
CA SER A 215 13.65 23.28 13.11
C SER A 215 14.90 22.87 13.87
N ALA A 216 14.91 22.97 15.20
CA ALA A 216 16.01 22.52 16.03
C ALA A 216 16.15 21.00 15.98
N VAL A 217 15.04 20.26 16.12
CA VAL A 217 15.00 18.79 15.98
C VAL A 217 15.57 18.37 14.64
N GLU A 218 15.10 18.98 13.54
CA GLU A 218 15.56 18.67 12.19
C GLU A 218 17.08 18.91 12.02
N SER A 219 17.61 19.97 12.65
CA SER A 219 19.05 20.29 12.59
C SER A 219 19.93 19.28 13.34
N TYR A 220 19.38 18.57 14.32
CA TYR A 220 20.07 17.53 15.09
C TYR A 220 19.92 16.13 14.51
N LEU A 221 19.09 15.95 13.47
CA LEU A 221 18.99 14.66 12.80
C LEU A 221 20.31 14.22 12.19
N HIS A 222 20.65 12.95 12.39
CA HIS A 222 21.77 12.37 11.65
C HIS A 222 21.49 12.47 10.14
N PRO A 223 22.49 12.71 9.26
CA PRO A 223 22.30 12.87 7.82
C PRO A 223 21.42 11.79 7.19
N TYR A 224 21.59 10.52 7.56
CA TYR A 224 20.75 9.42 7.08
C TYR A 224 19.27 9.57 7.44
N LEU A 225 18.97 10.17 8.58
CA LEU A 225 17.59 10.46 8.99
C LEU A 225 17.04 11.71 8.30
N ALA A 226 17.89 12.72 8.10
CA ALA A 226 17.50 13.94 7.39
C ALA A 226 17.09 13.64 5.93
N GLU A 227 17.80 12.73 5.25
CA GLU A 227 17.41 12.25 3.91
C GLU A 227 16.07 11.52 3.87
N ARG A 228 15.65 10.94 4.99
CA ARG A 228 14.39 10.21 5.14
C ARG A 228 13.24 11.04 5.68
N LEU A 229 13.50 12.28 6.08
CA LEU A 229 12.48 13.18 6.57
C LEU A 229 11.47 13.51 5.45
N ARG A 230 10.20 13.17 5.68
CA ARG A 230 9.10 13.37 4.72
C ARG A 230 8.08 14.41 5.14
N GLY A 231 8.25 14.98 6.32
CA GLY A 231 7.41 16.07 6.78
C GLY A 231 7.19 16.12 8.27
N ARG A 232 6.34 17.08 8.65
CA ARG A 232 5.97 17.33 10.03
C ARG A 232 4.57 16.83 10.32
N LEU A 233 4.35 16.33 11.54
CA LEU A 233 3.05 15.97 12.06
C LEU A 233 2.57 17.00 13.06
N SER A 234 1.30 17.36 12.98
CA SER A 234 0.64 18.24 13.99
C SER A 234 0.02 17.39 15.11
N VAL A 235 0.83 16.53 15.72
CA VAL A 235 0.42 15.62 16.79
C VAL A 235 1.25 15.92 18.03
N PRO A 236 0.63 16.19 19.21
CA PRO A 236 1.37 16.44 20.45
C PRO A 236 2.04 15.16 20.95
N VAL A 237 3.15 15.32 21.68
CA VAL A 237 3.93 14.18 22.22
C VAL A 237 3.07 13.27 23.12
N GLY A 238 2.12 13.82 23.87
CA GLY A 238 1.22 13.08 24.75
C GLY A 238 0.01 12.42 24.07
N ALA A 239 -0.08 12.46 22.74
CA ALA A 239 -1.19 11.86 22.02
C ALA A 239 -1.26 10.34 22.23
N SER A 240 -2.47 9.77 22.16
CA SER A 240 -2.65 8.31 22.20
C SER A 240 -2.10 7.66 20.94
N ASP A 241 -1.73 6.38 21.04
CA ASP A 241 -1.20 5.61 19.90
C ASP A 241 -2.19 5.57 18.73
N ALA A 242 -3.51 5.59 19.02
CA ALA A 242 -4.55 5.65 18.00
C ALA A 242 -4.52 6.97 17.20
N VAL A 243 -4.30 8.10 17.86
CA VAL A 243 -4.17 9.41 17.20
C VAL A 243 -2.89 9.47 16.37
N VAL A 244 -1.78 8.96 16.91
CA VAL A 244 -0.51 8.89 16.16
C VAL A 244 -0.68 8.02 14.93
N ARG A 245 -1.30 6.84 15.06
CA ARG A 245 -1.56 5.93 13.94
C ARG A 245 -2.41 6.59 12.85
N GLU A 246 -3.48 7.29 13.21
CA GLU A 246 -4.32 7.98 12.21
C GLU A 246 -3.53 9.03 11.43
N ALA A 247 -2.72 9.84 12.12
CA ALA A 247 -1.87 10.83 11.48
C ALA A 247 -0.80 10.19 10.57
N VAL A 248 -0.27 9.02 10.94
CA VAL A 248 0.66 8.26 10.09
C VAL A 248 -0.03 7.75 8.84
N LEU A 249 -1.24 7.17 8.96
CA LEU A 249 -2.01 6.69 7.83
C LEU A 249 -2.35 7.82 6.84
N GLU A 250 -2.66 9.03 7.33
CA GLU A 250 -2.86 10.20 6.47
C GLU A 250 -1.56 10.64 5.76
N ALA A 251 -0.44 10.60 6.47
CA ALA A 251 0.86 10.92 5.90
C ALA A 251 1.28 9.86 4.86
N GLU A 252 1.04 8.59 5.12
CA GLU A 252 1.30 7.47 4.22
C GLU A 252 0.48 7.61 2.92
N ASP A 253 -0.83 7.89 3.02
CA ASP A 253 -1.68 8.16 1.88
C ASP A 253 -1.16 9.34 1.03
N ARG A 254 -0.59 10.38 1.67
CA ARG A 254 0.03 11.50 0.96
C ARG A 254 1.31 11.09 0.24
N LEU A 255 2.19 10.34 0.89
CA LEU A 255 3.44 9.85 0.30
C LEU A 255 3.17 8.93 -0.91
N VAL A 256 2.16 8.06 -0.80
CA VAL A 256 1.71 7.21 -1.92
C VAL A 256 1.28 8.07 -3.10
N ARG A 257 0.43 9.09 -2.88
CA ARG A 257 -0.03 10.00 -3.96
C ARG A 257 1.11 10.81 -4.59
N GLU A 258 2.06 11.27 -3.79
CA GLU A 258 3.26 11.97 -4.29
C GLU A 258 4.08 11.05 -5.20
N ARG A 259 4.25 9.78 -4.80
CA ARG A 259 4.93 8.76 -5.61
C ARG A 259 4.17 8.45 -6.91
N GLU A 260 2.86 8.25 -6.83
CA GLU A 260 1.99 8.03 -8.00
C GLU A 260 2.12 9.18 -8.99
N THR A 261 2.04 10.42 -8.51
CA THR A 261 2.18 11.62 -9.34
C THR A 261 3.54 11.65 -10.03
N ALA A 262 4.61 11.43 -9.29
CA ALA A 262 5.97 11.41 -9.86
C ALA A 262 6.16 10.29 -10.90
N VAL A 263 5.53 9.13 -10.70
CA VAL A 263 5.58 8.02 -11.68
C VAL A 263 4.83 8.40 -12.96
N VAL A 264 3.63 9.01 -12.85
CA VAL A 264 2.85 9.42 -14.01
C VAL A 264 3.53 10.55 -14.79
N GLU A 265 4.14 11.53 -14.11
CA GLU A 265 4.94 12.58 -14.77
C GLU A 265 6.10 11.99 -15.56
N ARG A 266 6.86 11.06 -14.96
CA ARG A 266 7.95 10.35 -15.65
C ARG A 266 7.44 9.53 -16.85
N LEU A 267 6.27 8.89 -16.71
CA LEU A 267 5.65 8.12 -17.79
C LEU A 267 5.29 9.05 -18.95
N ARG A 268 4.61 10.16 -18.69
CA ARG A 268 4.25 11.17 -19.68
C ARG A 268 5.47 11.68 -20.44
N ASP A 269 6.52 12.04 -19.71
CA ASP A 269 7.76 12.55 -20.30
C ASP A 269 8.46 11.49 -21.15
N ALA A 270 8.48 10.22 -20.70
CA ALA A 270 9.08 9.11 -21.43
C ALA A 270 8.31 8.78 -22.72
N VAL A 271 6.98 8.77 -22.67
CA VAL A 271 6.10 8.54 -23.83
C VAL A 271 6.26 9.71 -24.83
N GLY A 272 6.21 10.95 -24.34
CA GLY A 272 6.38 12.13 -25.20
C GLY A 272 7.75 12.23 -25.87
N ALA A 273 8.78 11.68 -25.24
CA ALA A 273 10.14 11.63 -25.80
C ALA A 273 10.42 10.36 -26.64
N GLY A 274 9.45 9.45 -26.81
CA GLY A 274 9.64 8.17 -27.49
C GLY A 274 10.66 7.25 -26.81
N ARG A 275 10.80 7.36 -25.49
CA ARG A 275 11.76 6.57 -24.68
C ARG A 275 11.01 5.40 -24.06
N ARG A 276 11.54 4.21 -24.12
CA ARG A 276 11.14 2.98 -23.39
C ARG A 276 9.87 3.06 -22.53
N ALA A 277 8.80 3.62 -23.08
CA ALA A 277 7.50 3.74 -22.46
C ALA A 277 6.41 3.75 -23.52
N VAL A 278 5.26 3.23 -23.16
CA VAL A 278 4.04 3.22 -23.99
C VAL A 278 2.84 3.65 -23.15
N ALA A 279 1.81 4.20 -23.81
CA ALA A 279 0.57 4.58 -23.17
C ALA A 279 -0.63 4.19 -24.01
N GLY A 280 -1.75 3.96 -23.35
CA GLY A 280 -2.98 3.44 -23.96
C GLY A 280 -3.02 1.92 -24.01
N LEU A 281 -4.25 1.40 -23.96
CA LEU A 281 -4.51 -0.03 -23.77
C LEU A 281 -3.87 -0.90 -24.84
N GLU A 282 -3.97 -0.54 -26.11
CA GLU A 282 -3.49 -1.35 -27.23
C GLU A 282 -1.97 -1.57 -27.19
N ASP A 283 -1.21 -0.48 -26.99
CA ASP A 283 0.25 -0.52 -26.94
C ASP A 283 0.75 -1.25 -25.68
N VAL A 284 0.06 -1.07 -24.54
CA VAL A 284 0.38 -1.77 -23.30
C VAL A 284 0.14 -3.27 -23.43
N LEU A 285 -1.01 -3.70 -23.99
CA LEU A 285 -1.29 -5.13 -24.23
C LEU A 285 -0.24 -5.75 -25.15
N LYS A 286 0.15 -5.04 -26.22
CA LYS A 286 1.22 -5.49 -27.11
C LYS A 286 2.55 -5.66 -26.38
N ALA A 287 2.94 -4.67 -25.58
CA ALA A 287 4.18 -4.73 -24.81
C ALA A 287 4.18 -5.87 -23.77
N LEU A 288 3.02 -6.17 -23.15
CA LEU A 288 2.86 -7.32 -22.25
C LEU A 288 3.04 -8.65 -22.99
N VAL A 289 2.41 -8.80 -24.14
CA VAL A 289 2.57 -10.01 -24.98
C VAL A 289 4.04 -10.21 -25.40
N GLU A 290 4.74 -9.13 -25.72
CA GLU A 290 6.16 -9.12 -26.05
C GLU A 290 7.08 -9.29 -24.81
N ARG A 291 6.52 -9.38 -23.60
CA ARG A 291 7.24 -9.47 -22.30
C ARG A 291 8.24 -8.33 -22.06
N ARG A 292 7.93 -7.15 -22.56
CA ARG A 292 8.79 -5.97 -22.48
C ARG A 292 8.48 -5.06 -21.30
N VAL A 293 7.36 -5.27 -20.62
CA VAL A 293 6.93 -4.40 -19.52
C VAL A 293 7.81 -4.62 -18.29
N ASP A 294 8.33 -3.53 -17.72
CA ASP A 294 9.01 -3.47 -16.42
C ASP A 294 8.04 -3.00 -15.34
N LEU A 295 7.37 -1.86 -15.56
CA LEU A 295 6.39 -1.28 -14.65
C LEU A 295 5.12 -0.96 -15.42
N LEU A 296 4.01 -1.57 -15.00
CA LEU A 296 2.67 -1.25 -15.48
C LEU A 296 2.05 -0.17 -14.59
N VAL A 297 1.59 0.93 -15.19
CA VAL A 297 0.92 2.04 -14.50
C VAL A 297 -0.52 2.09 -14.96
N ILE A 298 -1.48 2.10 -14.03
CA ILE A 298 -2.90 1.99 -14.36
C ILE A 298 -3.76 2.86 -13.43
N SER A 299 -4.81 3.50 -13.97
CA SER A 299 -5.81 4.21 -13.16
C SER A 299 -6.67 3.22 -12.37
N GLU A 300 -6.91 3.52 -11.09
CA GLU A 300 -7.80 2.72 -10.25
C GLU A 300 -9.19 2.60 -10.91
N GLY A 301 -9.76 1.41 -10.85
CA GLY A 301 -11.10 1.14 -11.41
C GLY A 301 -11.18 1.22 -12.94
N TYR A 302 -10.05 1.31 -13.65
CA TYR A 302 -10.08 1.23 -15.11
C TYR A 302 -10.48 -0.18 -15.55
N THR A 303 -11.55 -0.26 -16.33
CA THR A 303 -12.07 -1.48 -16.93
C THR A 303 -12.36 -1.23 -18.40
N GLU A 304 -12.02 -2.17 -19.26
CA GLU A 304 -12.27 -2.07 -20.72
C GLU A 304 -12.52 -3.47 -21.28
N GLY A 305 -13.51 -3.59 -22.17
CA GLY A 305 -13.76 -4.83 -22.88
C GLY A 305 -12.64 -5.14 -23.88
N GLY A 306 -12.41 -6.43 -24.12
CA GLY A 306 -11.38 -6.82 -25.07
C GLY A 306 -11.51 -8.28 -25.51
N TRP A 307 -10.40 -8.85 -25.95
CA TRP A 307 -10.34 -10.17 -26.52
C TRP A 307 -9.17 -10.98 -25.97
N ARG A 308 -9.42 -12.24 -25.65
CA ARG A 308 -8.41 -13.20 -25.21
C ARG A 308 -8.40 -14.42 -26.11
N CYS A 309 -7.22 -14.86 -26.54
CA CYS A 309 -7.06 -16.08 -27.29
C CYS A 309 -7.20 -17.30 -26.38
N SER A 310 -8.08 -18.25 -26.74
CA SER A 310 -8.28 -19.49 -25.99
C SER A 310 -7.10 -20.46 -26.08
N ALA A 311 -6.27 -20.34 -27.14
CA ALA A 311 -5.17 -21.25 -27.41
C ALA A 311 -3.82 -20.78 -26.82
N CYS A 312 -3.51 -19.46 -26.87
CA CYS A 312 -2.21 -18.93 -26.44
C CYS A 312 -2.30 -17.75 -25.45
N SER A 313 -3.51 -17.45 -24.95
CA SER A 313 -3.77 -16.37 -23.99
C SER A 313 -3.38 -14.95 -24.46
N TYR A 314 -3.16 -14.76 -25.78
CA TYR A 314 -2.92 -13.44 -26.35
C TYR A 314 -4.05 -12.49 -26.01
N LEU A 315 -3.73 -11.28 -25.57
CA LEU A 315 -4.69 -10.22 -25.19
C LEU A 315 -4.71 -9.13 -26.26
N ALA A 316 -5.89 -8.64 -26.61
CA ALA A 316 -6.04 -7.53 -27.54
C ALA A 316 -7.26 -6.67 -27.15
N ALA A 317 -7.16 -5.37 -27.43
CA ALA A 317 -8.29 -4.46 -27.29
C ALA A 317 -9.36 -4.73 -28.35
N VAL A 318 -8.94 -5.10 -29.57
CA VAL A 318 -9.82 -5.41 -30.71
C VAL A 318 -9.30 -6.63 -31.49
N GLY A 319 -10.22 -7.40 -32.08
CA GLY A 319 -9.86 -8.51 -32.98
C GLY A 319 -10.53 -9.83 -32.65
N ARG A 320 -10.90 -10.59 -33.66
CA ARG A 320 -11.56 -11.90 -33.52
C ARG A 320 -10.63 -13.06 -33.81
N LYS A 321 -9.50 -12.83 -34.44
CA LYS A 321 -8.47 -13.81 -34.78
C LYS A 321 -7.17 -13.45 -34.13
N CYS A 322 -6.54 -14.40 -33.47
CA CYS A 322 -5.25 -14.22 -32.83
C CYS A 322 -4.14 -14.01 -33.86
N PRO A 323 -3.37 -12.91 -33.78
CA PRO A 323 -2.30 -12.65 -34.73
C PRO A 323 -1.11 -13.63 -34.58
N LEU A 324 -0.97 -14.28 -33.40
CA LEU A 324 0.12 -15.22 -33.12
C LEU A 324 -0.17 -16.64 -33.57
N CYS A 325 -1.37 -17.16 -33.32
CA CYS A 325 -1.70 -18.58 -33.59
C CYS A 325 -2.89 -18.76 -34.54
N ALA A 326 -3.47 -17.70 -35.07
CA ALA A 326 -4.63 -17.66 -35.94
C ALA A 326 -5.93 -18.29 -35.38
N SER A 327 -5.94 -18.72 -34.12
CA SER A 327 -7.13 -19.25 -33.44
C SER A 327 -8.17 -18.15 -33.20
N ASP A 328 -9.42 -18.57 -33.00
CA ASP A 328 -10.47 -17.63 -32.61
C ASP A 328 -10.24 -17.07 -31.21
N MET A 329 -10.51 -15.78 -31.06
CA MET A 329 -10.43 -15.09 -29.78
C MET A 329 -11.82 -14.97 -29.17
N VAL A 330 -11.88 -15.06 -27.85
CA VAL A 330 -13.10 -14.91 -27.06
C VAL A 330 -13.16 -13.48 -26.51
N GLN A 331 -14.32 -12.87 -26.62
CA GLN A 331 -14.54 -11.55 -26.03
C GLN A 331 -14.56 -11.66 -24.51
N VAL A 332 -13.79 -10.80 -23.83
CA VAL A 332 -13.76 -10.69 -22.38
C VAL A 332 -14.34 -9.33 -21.96
N PRO A 333 -15.10 -9.29 -20.86
CA PRO A 333 -15.73 -8.04 -20.43
C PRO A 333 -14.72 -7.04 -19.87
N ASP A 334 -13.53 -7.51 -19.45
CA ASP A 334 -12.47 -6.70 -18.87
C ASP A 334 -11.10 -7.28 -19.18
N VAL A 335 -10.51 -6.80 -20.27
CA VAL A 335 -9.16 -7.20 -20.69
C VAL A 335 -8.07 -6.56 -19.82
N VAL A 336 -8.41 -5.49 -19.10
CA VAL A 336 -7.50 -4.80 -18.18
C VAL A 336 -7.17 -5.70 -16.98
N GLU A 337 -8.17 -6.42 -16.47
CA GLU A 337 -7.96 -7.41 -15.41
C GLU A 337 -7.05 -8.56 -15.90
N ASP A 338 -7.30 -9.06 -17.12
CA ASP A 338 -6.44 -10.10 -17.72
C ASP A 338 -5.00 -9.58 -17.93
N ALA A 339 -4.84 -8.28 -18.29
CA ALA A 339 -3.52 -7.66 -18.42
C ALA A 339 -2.78 -7.54 -17.08
N LEU A 340 -3.48 -7.25 -15.99
CA LEU A 340 -2.90 -7.23 -14.65
C LEU A 340 -2.47 -8.62 -14.18
N GLU A 341 -3.29 -9.64 -14.43
CA GLU A 341 -2.92 -11.04 -14.15
C GLU A 341 -1.64 -11.43 -14.93
N GLU A 342 -1.57 -11.09 -16.22
CA GLU A 342 -0.40 -11.37 -17.07
C GLU A 342 0.85 -10.60 -16.59
N ALA A 343 0.69 -9.33 -16.20
CA ALA A 343 1.79 -8.53 -15.65
C ALA A 343 2.37 -9.15 -14.37
N LEU A 344 1.51 -9.64 -13.47
CA LEU A 344 1.93 -10.34 -12.25
C LEU A 344 2.68 -11.64 -12.57
N LEU A 345 2.16 -12.45 -13.51
CA LEU A 345 2.82 -13.69 -13.97
C LEU A 345 4.20 -13.41 -14.58
N GLN A 346 4.39 -12.26 -15.21
CA GLN A 346 5.67 -11.82 -15.78
C GLN A 346 6.59 -11.14 -14.78
N SER A 347 6.22 -11.07 -13.48
CA SER A 347 6.94 -10.34 -12.44
C SER A 347 7.16 -8.86 -12.79
N CYS A 348 6.20 -8.26 -13.48
CA CYS A 348 6.20 -6.81 -13.70
C CYS A 348 5.82 -6.09 -12.39
N ARG A 349 6.45 -4.96 -12.13
CA ARG A 349 5.96 -4.05 -11.10
C ARG A 349 4.65 -3.42 -11.55
N ILE A 350 3.74 -3.17 -10.62
CA ILE A 350 2.45 -2.56 -10.91
C ILE A 350 2.27 -1.34 -10.00
N GLU A 351 1.90 -0.21 -10.58
CA GLU A 351 1.51 1.00 -9.87
C GLU A 351 0.07 1.34 -10.22
N ILE A 352 -0.79 1.40 -9.20
CA ILE A 352 -2.20 1.77 -9.37
C ILE A 352 -2.35 3.20 -8.88
N CYS A 353 -2.74 4.10 -9.77
CA CYS A 353 -2.87 5.52 -9.49
C CYS A 353 -4.32 5.91 -9.25
N VAL A 354 -4.57 6.60 -8.14
CA VAL A 354 -5.91 7.03 -7.73
C VAL A 354 -6.18 8.45 -8.19
N GLY A 355 -7.19 8.62 -9.08
CA GLY A 355 -7.69 9.94 -9.48
C GLY A 355 -6.64 10.83 -10.16
N ASN A 356 -5.72 10.26 -10.94
CA ASN A 356 -4.68 11.01 -11.63
C ASN A 356 -5.12 11.41 -13.05
N ALA A 357 -5.41 12.70 -13.22
CA ALA A 357 -5.92 13.25 -14.48
C ALA A 357 -4.91 13.13 -15.65
N ASP A 358 -3.61 13.23 -15.40
CA ASP A 358 -2.58 13.08 -16.43
C ASP A 358 -2.55 11.65 -16.98
N LEU A 359 -2.73 10.65 -16.12
CA LEU A 359 -2.84 9.25 -16.55
C LEU A 359 -4.14 9.00 -17.33
N ASP A 360 -5.23 9.66 -16.97
CA ASP A 360 -6.49 9.57 -17.71
C ASP A 360 -6.35 10.09 -19.14
N VAL A 361 -5.61 11.20 -19.34
CA VAL A 361 -5.26 11.74 -20.66
C VAL A 361 -4.38 10.77 -21.47
N LEU A 362 -3.53 10.00 -20.82
CA LEU A 362 -2.69 8.97 -21.44
C LEU A 362 -3.46 7.68 -21.78
N GLY A 363 -4.78 7.65 -21.57
CA GLY A 363 -5.63 6.49 -21.84
C GLY A 363 -5.78 5.56 -20.65
N ARG A 364 -5.58 6.07 -19.43
CA ARG A 364 -5.77 5.39 -18.14
C ARG A 364 -4.84 4.21 -17.86
N VAL A 365 -3.92 3.92 -18.78
CA VAL A 365 -2.91 2.86 -18.64
C VAL A 365 -1.66 3.21 -19.44
N GLY A 366 -0.51 2.88 -18.88
CA GLY A 366 0.78 3.01 -19.54
C GLY A 366 1.79 2.04 -18.96
N ALA A 367 2.94 1.91 -19.60
CA ALA A 367 4.00 1.03 -19.13
C ALA A 367 5.39 1.59 -19.42
N PHE A 368 6.30 1.40 -18.48
CA PHE A 368 7.74 1.50 -18.75
C PHE A 368 8.25 0.15 -19.27
N LEU A 369 9.17 0.20 -20.22
CA LEU A 369 9.69 -0.98 -20.90
C LEU A 369 11.11 -1.31 -20.43
N ARG A 370 11.43 -2.61 -20.38
CA ARG A 370 12.77 -3.12 -20.02
C ARG A 370 13.83 -2.74 -21.06
N TYR A 371 13.45 -2.72 -22.35
CA TYR A 371 14.34 -2.43 -23.50
C TYR A 371 13.56 -1.84 -24.66
#